data_5ba52ca0492ebdd62eae02cb8a468012
#
_entry.id   5ba52ca0492ebdd62eae02cb8a468012
#
_cell.length_a   1.000
_cell.length_b   1.000
_cell.length_c   1.000
_cell.angle_alpha   90.00
_cell.angle_beta   90.00
_cell.angle_gamma   90.00
#
_symmetry.space_group_name_H-M   'P 1'
#
loop_
_entity.id
_entity.type
_entity.pdbx_description
1 polymer ?
#
loop_
_entity_poly.entity_id
_entity_poly.type
_entity_poly.pdbx_seq_one_letter_code
_entity_poly.pdbx_strand_id
1 'polypeptide(L)'
;MQGMTPTRMAAPAHPVVFEADYIRGLTELFEEKIVFNQLLGLKLLSVQPDRASASLPMRGELVGHFAHNRVHGGVISAALDTLGGLAALAAVGARHMDEAPALRLQRFAKLGTIDLRIDYLRPGISEHFEMHAEVLRVGSRVANTRMAFHGADGKLLAVGSAAYIVS
;
A
#
# COMPACT_ATOMS: atom_id res chain seq x y z
N MET A 1 5.55 -37.32 18.20
CA MET A 1 5.57 -36.14 17.28
C MET A 1 4.13 -35.64 17.16
N GLN A 2 3.75 -34.64 17.97
CA GLN A 2 2.42 -34.02 17.88
C GLN A 2 2.52 -32.87 16.92
N GLY A 3 1.71 -32.93 15.84
CA GLY A 3 1.65 -31.91 14.81
C GLY A 3 1.06 -30.60 15.35
N MET A 4 1.85 -29.53 15.31
CA MET A 4 1.36 -28.17 15.54
C MET A 4 0.43 -27.78 14.41
N THR A 5 -0.87 -27.74 14.70
CA THR A 5 -1.88 -27.17 13.81
C THR A 5 -1.66 -25.64 13.78
N PRO A 6 -1.53 -24.98 12.61
CA PRO A 6 -1.41 -23.54 12.57
C PRO A 6 -2.72 -22.92 13.08
N THR A 7 -2.62 -22.08 14.11
CA THR A 7 -3.74 -21.31 14.62
C THR A 7 -4.18 -20.32 13.56
N ARG A 8 -5.23 -20.66 12.82
CA ARG A 8 -5.91 -19.77 11.88
C ARG A 8 -6.53 -18.65 12.72
N MET A 9 -6.07 -17.41 12.54
CA MET A 9 -6.73 -16.25 13.13
C MET A 9 -8.21 -16.28 12.75
N ALA A 10 -9.09 -16.24 13.76
CA ALA A 10 -10.52 -16.14 13.53
C ALA A 10 -10.82 -14.89 12.71
N ALA A 11 -11.50 -15.04 11.59
CA ALA A 11 -12.05 -13.91 10.84
C ALA A 11 -13.00 -13.13 11.76
N PRO A 12 -13.04 -11.78 11.70
CA PRO A 12 -13.99 -11.02 12.49
C PRO A 12 -15.41 -11.48 12.16
N ALA A 13 -16.28 -11.54 13.17
CA ALA A 13 -17.65 -12.06 13.05
C ALA A 13 -18.53 -11.28 12.06
N HIS A 14 -18.13 -10.08 11.68
CA HIS A 14 -18.73 -9.26 10.62
C HIS A 14 -17.63 -8.61 9.78
N PRO A 15 -17.83 -8.45 8.43
CA PRO A 15 -16.89 -7.72 7.61
C PRO A 15 -16.79 -6.28 8.08
N VAL A 16 -15.57 -5.81 8.38
CA VAL A 16 -15.32 -4.41 8.71
C VAL A 16 -15.58 -3.57 7.47
N VAL A 17 -16.44 -2.57 7.60
CA VAL A 17 -16.72 -1.56 6.55
C VAL A 17 -16.30 -0.21 7.10
N PHE A 18 -15.40 0.48 6.40
CA PHE A 18 -14.97 1.81 6.79
C PHE A 18 -16.03 2.86 6.51
N GLU A 19 -16.16 3.82 7.40
CA GLU A 19 -17.00 4.99 7.24
C GLU A 19 -16.45 5.90 6.11
N ALA A 20 -17.34 6.60 5.42
CA ALA A 20 -16.95 7.50 4.33
C ALA A 20 -15.92 8.56 4.77
N ASP A 21 -16.01 9.06 5.99
CA ASP A 21 -15.08 10.05 6.54
C ASP A 21 -13.68 9.47 6.75
N TYR A 22 -13.57 8.21 7.15
CA TYR A 22 -12.27 7.55 7.28
C TYR A 22 -11.64 7.29 5.91
N ILE A 23 -12.42 6.80 4.94
CA ILE A 23 -11.95 6.60 3.56
C ILE A 23 -11.49 7.92 2.96
N ARG A 24 -12.26 9.00 3.12
CA ARG A 24 -11.89 10.34 2.66
C ARG A 24 -10.58 10.80 3.30
N GLY A 25 -10.42 10.64 4.60
CA GLY A 25 -9.19 11.01 5.30
C GLY A 25 -7.96 10.21 4.85
N LEU A 26 -8.11 8.90 4.56
CA LEU A 26 -7.04 8.09 3.97
C LEU A 26 -6.69 8.55 2.55
N THR A 27 -7.70 8.93 1.74
CA THR A 27 -7.50 9.45 0.38
C THR A 27 -6.76 10.79 0.42
N GLU A 28 -7.21 11.73 1.24
CA GLU A 28 -6.54 13.02 1.43
C GLU A 28 -5.10 12.85 1.92
N LEU A 29 -4.87 11.94 2.88
CA LEU A 29 -3.53 11.62 3.36
C LEU A 29 -2.64 11.14 2.23
N PHE A 30 -3.11 10.16 1.46
CA PHE A 30 -2.35 9.52 0.41
C PHE A 30 -2.09 10.44 -0.79
N GLU A 31 -3.12 11.17 -1.25
CA GLU A 31 -3.04 11.96 -2.47
C GLU A 31 -2.57 13.41 -2.26
N GLU A 32 -2.84 13.98 -1.07
CA GLU A 32 -2.69 15.42 -0.87
C GLU A 32 -1.68 15.78 0.25
N LYS A 33 -1.63 15.02 1.35
CA LYS A 33 -0.74 15.37 2.48
C LYS A 33 0.66 14.81 2.35
N ILE A 34 0.82 13.64 1.70
CA ILE A 34 2.14 13.11 1.36
C ILE A 34 2.63 13.79 0.08
N VAL A 35 3.41 14.86 0.24
CA VAL A 35 3.90 15.71 -0.86
C VAL A 35 4.64 14.89 -1.94
N PHE A 36 5.36 13.85 -1.54
CA PHE A 36 6.05 12.96 -2.48
C PHE A 36 5.06 12.18 -3.38
N ASN A 37 3.92 11.78 -2.84
CA ASN A 37 2.88 11.12 -3.63
C ASN A 37 2.24 12.08 -4.65
N GLN A 38 2.08 13.36 -4.30
CA GLN A 38 1.65 14.39 -5.27
C GLN A 38 2.65 14.52 -6.41
N LEU A 39 3.96 14.55 -6.07
CA LEU A 39 5.03 14.61 -7.07
C LEU A 39 4.97 13.41 -8.02
N LEU A 40 4.70 12.22 -7.53
CA LEU A 40 4.52 11.02 -8.34
C LEU A 40 3.19 11.01 -9.12
N GLY A 41 2.18 11.74 -8.65
CA GLY A 41 0.83 11.75 -9.23
C GLY A 41 0.01 10.52 -8.88
N LEU A 42 0.26 9.93 -7.72
CA LEU A 42 -0.45 8.75 -7.24
C LEU A 42 -1.93 9.04 -6.97
N LYS A 43 -2.81 8.10 -7.35
CA LYS A 43 -4.25 8.17 -7.09
C LYS A 43 -4.73 6.90 -6.42
N LEU A 44 -5.43 7.04 -5.30
CA LEU A 44 -6.03 5.92 -4.59
C LEU A 44 -7.27 5.42 -5.35
N LEU A 45 -7.30 4.13 -5.69
CA LEU A 45 -8.44 3.51 -6.36
C LEU A 45 -9.40 2.85 -5.35
N SER A 46 -8.83 2.19 -4.34
CA SER A 46 -9.63 1.56 -3.28
C SER A 46 -8.82 1.38 -2.01
N VAL A 47 -9.50 1.36 -0.87
CA VAL A 47 -8.95 0.99 0.42
C VAL A 47 -9.96 0.15 1.21
N GLN A 48 -9.48 -0.96 1.76
CA GLN A 48 -10.22 -1.93 2.55
C GLN A 48 -9.42 -2.26 3.82
N PRO A 49 -9.99 -2.99 4.79
CA PRO A 49 -9.30 -3.31 6.04
C PRO A 49 -7.97 -4.05 5.92
N ASP A 50 -7.77 -4.78 4.83
CA ASP A 50 -6.59 -5.64 4.63
C ASP A 50 -5.87 -5.38 3.31
N ARG A 51 -6.35 -4.45 2.48
CA ARG A 51 -5.80 -4.17 1.15
C ARG A 51 -6.04 -2.75 0.67
N ALA A 52 -5.21 -2.31 -0.26
CA ALA A 52 -5.39 -1.05 -0.97
C ALA A 52 -4.95 -1.20 -2.42
N SER A 53 -5.50 -0.35 -3.30
CA SER A 53 -5.05 -0.23 -4.68
C SER A 53 -4.93 1.23 -5.09
N ALA A 54 -3.97 1.52 -5.96
CA ALA A 54 -3.70 2.86 -6.46
C ALA A 54 -3.25 2.81 -7.91
N SER A 55 -3.29 3.94 -8.58
CA SER A 55 -2.76 4.12 -9.94
C SER A 55 -1.64 5.16 -9.98
N LEU A 56 -0.75 5.00 -10.95
CA LEU A 56 0.35 5.89 -11.26
C LEU A 56 0.32 6.20 -12.76
N PRO A 57 0.03 7.45 -13.19
CA PRO A 57 0.14 7.82 -14.59
C PRO A 57 1.63 7.90 -15.01
N MET A 58 1.97 7.40 -16.20
CA MET A 58 3.31 7.59 -16.74
C MET A 58 3.50 9.03 -17.19
N ARG A 59 4.63 9.62 -16.82
CA ARG A 59 5.02 10.99 -17.21
C ARG A 59 6.52 11.05 -17.48
N GLY A 60 6.95 12.05 -18.23
CA GLY A 60 8.35 12.21 -18.64
C GLY A 60 9.32 12.26 -17.46
N GLU A 61 8.92 12.86 -16.33
CA GLU A 61 9.73 13.01 -15.12
C GLU A 61 9.97 11.68 -14.41
N LEU A 62 9.17 10.65 -14.71
CA LEU A 62 9.29 9.32 -14.10
C LEU A 62 10.15 8.36 -14.92
N VAL A 63 10.66 8.81 -16.08
CA VAL A 63 11.49 7.99 -16.98
C VAL A 63 12.85 7.73 -16.36
N GLY A 64 13.17 6.45 -16.18
CA GLY A 64 14.50 6.00 -15.77
C GLY A 64 15.40 5.56 -16.91
N HIS A 65 14.80 5.12 -18.03
CA HIS A 65 15.52 4.71 -19.21
C HIS A 65 14.90 5.37 -20.46
N PHE A 66 15.53 6.45 -20.91
CA PHE A 66 14.99 7.33 -21.94
C PHE A 66 14.77 6.65 -23.32
N ALA A 67 15.64 5.70 -23.70
CA ALA A 67 15.54 5.02 -24.99
C ALA A 67 14.28 4.14 -25.14
N HIS A 68 13.64 3.76 -24.04
CA HIS A 68 12.47 2.88 -24.03
C HIS A 68 11.27 3.46 -23.29
N ASN A 69 11.30 4.75 -22.92
CA ASN A 69 10.26 5.37 -22.10
C ASN A 69 9.86 4.52 -20.87
N ARG A 70 10.86 3.90 -20.22
CA ARG A 70 10.65 2.97 -19.12
C ARG A 70 10.66 3.72 -17.80
N VAL A 71 9.66 3.45 -16.95
CA VAL A 71 9.59 4.02 -15.61
C VAL A 71 10.83 3.65 -14.79
N HIS A 72 11.31 4.59 -13.98
CA HIS A 72 12.45 4.38 -13.08
C HIS A 72 12.11 3.39 -11.98
N GLY A 73 13.01 2.45 -11.66
CA GLY A 73 12.81 1.46 -10.60
C GLY A 73 12.56 2.10 -9.22
N GLY A 74 13.20 3.25 -8.94
CA GLY A 74 12.96 4.02 -7.73
C GLY A 74 11.53 4.55 -7.61
N VAL A 75 10.87 4.87 -8.72
CA VAL A 75 9.45 5.25 -8.75
C VAL A 75 8.57 4.05 -8.36
N ILE A 76 8.87 2.87 -8.91
CA ILE A 76 8.14 1.64 -8.58
C ILE A 76 8.28 1.32 -7.08
N SER A 77 9.49 1.35 -6.54
CA SER A 77 9.72 1.04 -5.12
C SER A 77 9.05 2.08 -4.21
N ALA A 78 9.14 3.37 -4.53
CA ALA A 78 8.50 4.43 -3.75
C ALA A 78 6.97 4.31 -3.77
N ALA A 79 6.38 4.01 -4.94
CA ALA A 79 4.94 3.85 -5.10
C ALA A 79 4.41 2.62 -4.34
N LEU A 80 5.14 1.51 -4.36
CA LEU A 80 4.79 0.30 -3.59
C LEU A 80 4.96 0.52 -2.08
N ASP A 81 6.04 1.20 -1.65
CA ASP A 81 6.28 1.50 -0.24
C ASP A 81 5.12 2.31 0.37
N THR A 82 4.74 3.41 -0.27
CA THR A 82 3.67 4.27 0.24
C THR A 82 2.30 3.58 0.25
N LEU A 83 2.00 2.74 -0.75
CA LEU A 83 0.75 1.98 -0.80
C LEU A 83 0.70 0.87 0.26
N GLY A 84 1.83 0.18 0.47
CA GLY A 84 1.96 -0.82 1.53
C GLY A 84 1.78 -0.19 2.93
N GLY A 85 2.37 1.00 3.14
CA GLY A 85 2.18 1.78 4.36
C GLY A 85 0.72 2.19 4.58
N LEU A 86 0.02 2.64 3.52
CA LEU A 86 -1.41 2.97 3.59
C LEU A 86 -2.27 1.75 3.94
N ALA A 87 -2.00 0.59 3.32
CA ALA A 87 -2.70 -0.66 3.64
C ALA A 87 -2.47 -1.06 5.10
N ALA A 88 -1.23 -0.93 5.61
CA ALA A 88 -0.91 -1.19 7.02
C ALA A 88 -1.67 -0.23 7.96
N LEU A 89 -1.76 1.07 7.62
CA LEU A 89 -2.52 2.06 8.39
C LEU A 89 -4.02 1.72 8.41
N ALA A 90 -4.59 1.35 7.26
CA ALA A 90 -5.99 0.93 7.14
C ALA A 90 -6.26 -0.31 8.02
N ALA A 91 -5.37 -1.30 8.00
CA ALA A 91 -5.51 -2.51 8.80
C ALA A 91 -5.38 -2.25 10.31
N VAL A 92 -4.56 -1.30 10.72
CA VAL A 92 -4.52 -0.82 12.12
C VAL A 92 -5.83 -0.11 12.45
N GLY A 93 -6.31 0.78 11.58
CA GLY A 93 -7.58 1.48 11.77
C GLY A 93 -8.78 0.54 11.90
N ALA A 94 -8.77 -0.57 11.17
CA ALA A 94 -9.81 -1.60 11.25
C ALA A 94 -9.91 -2.31 12.63
N ARG A 95 -8.85 -2.23 13.43
CA ARG A 95 -8.82 -2.77 14.80
C ARG A 95 -9.35 -1.80 15.84
N HIS A 96 -9.61 -0.58 15.45
CA HIS A 96 -10.00 0.53 16.33
C HIS A 96 -11.28 1.20 15.83
N MET A 97 -12.26 0.39 15.38
CA MET A 97 -13.52 0.89 14.83
C MET A 97 -14.40 1.59 15.87
N ASP A 98 -14.10 1.43 17.15
CA ASP A 98 -14.69 2.14 18.29
C ASP A 98 -14.14 3.58 18.43
N GLU A 99 -13.03 3.91 17.79
CA GLU A 99 -12.44 5.25 17.78
C GLU A 99 -12.98 6.08 16.61
N ALA A 100 -13.07 7.40 16.82
CA ALA A 100 -13.43 8.33 15.75
C ALA A 100 -12.44 8.26 14.57
N PRO A 101 -12.89 8.46 13.31
CA PRO A 101 -12.03 8.43 12.12
C PRO A 101 -10.76 9.28 12.25
N ALA A 102 -10.87 10.49 12.81
CA ALA A 102 -9.74 11.39 13.01
C ALA A 102 -8.64 10.81 13.92
N LEU A 103 -9.00 10.09 14.98
CA LEU A 103 -8.04 9.47 15.89
C LEU A 103 -7.33 8.30 15.20
N ARG A 104 -8.05 7.51 14.42
CA ARG A 104 -7.46 6.41 13.64
C ARG A 104 -6.46 6.95 12.60
N LEU A 105 -6.75 8.07 11.94
CA LEU A 105 -5.84 8.72 10.99
C LEU A 105 -4.57 9.28 11.65
N GLN A 106 -4.65 9.76 12.89
CA GLN A 106 -3.47 10.25 13.64
C GLN A 106 -2.42 9.16 13.87
N ARG A 107 -2.78 7.88 13.78
CA ARG A 107 -1.83 6.76 13.88
C ARG A 107 -0.79 6.77 12.75
N PHE A 108 -1.03 7.50 11.67
CA PHE A 108 -0.04 7.74 10.62
C PHE A 108 1.26 8.34 11.17
N ALA A 109 1.19 9.17 12.22
CA ALA A 109 2.38 9.77 12.84
C ALA A 109 3.38 8.74 13.40
N LYS A 110 2.92 7.52 13.65
CA LYS A 110 3.75 6.41 14.16
C LYS A 110 4.13 5.41 13.09
N LEU A 111 3.63 5.59 11.87
CA LEU A 111 3.92 4.69 10.76
C LEU A 111 5.31 5.00 10.20
N GLY A 112 6.12 3.98 10.00
CA GLY A 112 7.42 4.10 9.35
C GLY A 112 7.85 2.79 8.71
N THR A 113 8.49 2.88 7.55
CA THR A 113 9.04 1.72 6.84
C THR A 113 10.28 1.20 7.56
N ILE A 114 10.30 -0.08 7.90
CA ILE A 114 11.45 -0.75 8.53
C ILE A 114 12.28 -1.45 7.46
N ASP A 115 11.59 -2.12 6.52
CA ASP A 115 12.20 -2.89 5.46
C ASP A 115 11.32 -2.88 4.22
N LEU A 116 11.95 -2.84 3.06
CA LEU A 116 11.30 -2.89 1.75
C LEU A 116 12.15 -3.71 0.80
N ARG A 117 11.58 -4.78 0.25
CA ARG A 117 12.18 -5.55 -0.82
C ARG A 117 11.32 -5.47 -2.07
N ILE A 118 11.95 -5.20 -3.21
CA ILE A 118 11.28 -5.17 -4.53
C ILE A 118 12.02 -6.10 -5.48
N ASP A 119 11.28 -6.98 -6.13
CA ASP A 119 11.75 -7.83 -7.21
C ASP A 119 11.18 -7.28 -8.54
N TYR A 120 12.06 -6.77 -9.41
CA TYR A 120 11.72 -6.23 -10.72
C TYR A 120 11.72 -7.37 -11.74
N LEU A 121 10.54 -7.73 -12.22
CA LEU A 121 10.34 -8.91 -13.07
C LEU A 121 10.36 -8.59 -14.55
N ARG A 122 9.89 -7.38 -14.92
CA ARG A 122 9.74 -6.94 -16.32
C ARG A 122 9.96 -5.44 -16.45
N PRO A 123 10.36 -4.95 -17.64
CA PRO A 123 10.44 -3.50 -17.91
C PRO A 123 9.07 -2.82 -17.72
N GLY A 124 9.05 -1.73 -16.97
CA GLY A 124 7.84 -0.92 -16.77
C GLY A 124 7.61 0.04 -17.94
N ILE A 125 7.01 -0.42 -19.01
CA ILE A 125 6.64 0.36 -20.20
C ILE A 125 5.12 0.30 -20.34
N SER A 126 4.44 1.40 -20.04
CA SER A 126 2.98 1.50 -20.04
C SER A 126 2.57 2.97 -19.97
N GLU A 127 1.34 3.29 -20.34
CA GLU A 127 0.77 4.64 -20.22
C GLU A 127 0.40 4.99 -18.78
N HIS A 128 0.02 3.97 -18.00
CA HIS A 128 -0.21 4.06 -16.57
C HIS A 128 0.08 2.71 -15.93
N PHE A 129 0.15 2.71 -14.61
CA PHE A 129 0.40 1.52 -13.82
C PHE A 129 -0.67 1.40 -12.72
N GLU A 130 -0.98 0.17 -12.34
CA GLU A 130 -1.83 -0.15 -11.21
C GLU A 130 -1.03 -0.91 -10.15
N MET A 131 -1.29 -0.58 -8.89
CA MET A 131 -0.63 -1.16 -7.75
C MET A 131 -1.64 -1.75 -6.78
N HIS A 132 -1.26 -2.86 -6.17
CA HIS A 132 -2.05 -3.53 -5.14
C HIS A 132 -1.17 -3.82 -3.93
N ALA A 133 -1.69 -3.58 -2.75
CA ALA A 133 -1.07 -3.95 -1.49
C ALA A 133 -2.04 -4.81 -0.66
N GLU A 134 -1.53 -5.87 -0.08
CA GLU A 134 -2.24 -6.77 0.82
C GLU A 134 -1.48 -6.85 2.15
N VAL A 135 -2.22 -6.77 3.26
CA VAL A 135 -1.66 -6.92 4.59
C VAL A 135 -1.64 -8.39 4.99
N LEU A 136 -0.45 -8.95 5.13
CA LEU A 136 -0.26 -10.34 5.51
C LEU A 136 -0.47 -10.55 7.01
N ARG A 137 -0.02 -9.58 7.83
CA ARG A 137 -0.11 -9.62 9.27
C ARG A 137 0.01 -8.22 9.87
N VAL A 138 -0.78 -7.93 10.87
CA VAL A 138 -0.58 -6.79 11.78
C VAL A 138 -0.29 -7.34 13.17
N GLY A 139 0.90 -7.06 13.69
CA GLY A 139 1.26 -7.32 15.08
C GLY A 139 0.93 -6.12 15.99
N SER A 140 1.45 -6.13 17.21
CA SER A 140 1.34 -5.00 18.14
C SER A 140 2.25 -3.83 17.74
N ARG A 141 3.37 -4.11 17.08
CA ARG A 141 4.38 -3.09 16.72
C ARG A 141 4.70 -3.06 15.23
N VAL A 142 4.50 -4.15 14.50
CA VAL A 142 4.92 -4.31 13.11
C VAL A 142 3.78 -4.88 12.28
N ALA A 143 3.55 -4.28 11.12
CA ALA A 143 2.72 -4.82 10.04
C ALA A 143 3.61 -5.30 8.89
N ASN A 144 3.22 -6.40 8.24
CA ASN A 144 3.87 -6.93 7.06
C ASN A 144 2.90 -6.92 5.88
N THR A 145 3.39 -6.50 4.72
CA THR A 145 2.60 -6.40 3.50
C THR A 145 3.25 -7.12 2.33
N ARG A 146 2.44 -7.46 1.36
CA ARG A 146 2.83 -7.90 0.02
C ARG A 146 2.24 -6.94 -1.01
N MET A 147 2.99 -6.62 -2.04
CA MET A 147 2.59 -5.65 -3.03
C MET A 147 2.88 -6.14 -4.44
N ALA A 148 2.10 -5.65 -5.41
CA ALA A 148 2.27 -5.95 -6.83
C ALA A 148 2.11 -4.67 -7.66
N PHE A 149 2.88 -4.55 -8.74
CA PHE A 149 2.89 -3.44 -9.67
C PHE A 149 2.63 -3.97 -11.08
N HIS A 150 1.59 -3.47 -11.73
CA HIS A 150 1.12 -3.93 -13.02
C HIS A 150 1.14 -2.81 -14.06
N GLY A 151 1.33 -3.19 -15.33
CA GLY A 151 1.06 -2.30 -16.47
C GLY A 151 -0.44 -2.21 -16.75
N ALA A 152 -0.84 -1.26 -17.62
CA ALA A 152 -2.23 -1.08 -18.07
C ALA A 152 -2.82 -2.32 -18.75
N ASP A 153 -1.98 -3.19 -19.28
CA ASP A 153 -2.36 -4.49 -19.87
C ASP A 153 -2.56 -5.61 -18.81
N GLY A 154 -2.47 -5.28 -17.51
CA GLY A 154 -2.56 -6.21 -16.40
C GLY A 154 -1.30 -7.07 -16.19
N LYS A 155 -0.24 -6.85 -16.97
CA LYS A 155 1.01 -7.63 -16.83
C LYS A 155 1.73 -7.27 -15.54
N LEU A 156 2.11 -8.28 -14.75
CA LEU A 156 2.89 -8.11 -13.54
C LEU A 156 4.32 -7.68 -13.89
N LEU A 157 4.72 -6.50 -13.41
CA LEU A 157 6.02 -5.88 -13.69
C LEU A 157 6.98 -5.97 -12.52
N ALA A 158 6.48 -5.82 -11.29
CA ALA A 158 7.26 -5.95 -10.07
C ALA A 158 6.39 -6.48 -8.92
N VAL A 159 7.03 -7.09 -7.94
CA VAL A 159 6.43 -7.48 -6.67
C VAL A 159 7.25 -6.92 -5.53
N GLY A 160 6.61 -6.71 -4.39
CA GLY A 160 7.28 -6.22 -3.18
C GLY A 160 6.78 -6.88 -1.92
N SER A 161 7.61 -6.83 -0.90
CA SER A 161 7.25 -7.11 0.48
C SER A 161 7.86 -6.05 1.38
N ALA A 162 7.12 -5.64 2.41
CA ALA A 162 7.58 -4.63 3.34
C ALA A 162 7.16 -4.91 4.78
N ALA A 163 7.89 -4.32 5.71
CA ALA A 163 7.57 -4.25 7.11
C ALA A 163 7.50 -2.78 7.56
N TYR A 164 6.46 -2.47 8.34
CA TYR A 164 6.22 -1.11 8.86
C TYR A 164 6.09 -1.15 10.37
N ILE A 165 6.71 -0.19 11.06
CA ILE A 165 6.38 0.08 12.45
C ILE A 165 5.00 0.76 12.50
N VAL A 166 4.15 0.38 13.46
CA VAL A 166 2.75 0.86 13.57
C VAL A 166 2.37 1.27 15.01
N SER A 167 3.34 1.40 15.91
CA SER A 167 3.14 1.72 17.35
C SER A 167 3.97 2.90 17.80
#